data_f15c6ca2c4b92459d90f5d5bffc62f5f
#
_entry.id   f15c6ca2c4b92459d90f5d5bffc62f5f
#
_cell.length_a   1.000
_cell.length_b   1.000
_cell.length_c   1.000
_cell.angle_alpha   90.00
_cell.angle_beta   90.00
_cell.angle_gamma   90.00
#
_symmetry.space_group_name_H-M   'P 1'
#
loop_
_entity.id
_entity.type
_entity.pdbx_description
1 polymer ?
#
loop_
_entity_poly.entity_id
_entity_poly.type
_entity_poly.pdbx_seq_one_letter_code
_entity_poly.pdbx_strand_id
1 'polypeptide(L)'
;MQKYKMVFKIEKEKKYLRILGKEFANTNNNKGYLIIENNKLNLKDKILISNIKSEKIKIKMILKANLYNKSYMFKDCKNLLTLHVDDIDETDNIKYLINYDNNSLPFDDEENQSNYINNSAISYYQSQITL
;
A
#
# COMPACT_ATOMS: atom_id res chain seq x y z
N MET A 1 9.75 -10.08 -5.56
CA MET A 1 8.50 -9.35 -5.26
C MET A 1 8.60 -8.63 -3.93
N GLN A 2 7.83 -7.58 -3.78
CA GLN A 2 7.77 -6.83 -2.54
C GLN A 2 6.34 -6.71 -2.07
N LYS A 3 6.15 -6.87 -0.76
CA LYS A 3 4.87 -6.69 -0.10
C LYS A 3 4.94 -5.44 0.77
N TYR A 4 3.99 -4.55 0.57
CA TYR A 4 3.87 -3.32 1.34
C TYR A 4 2.62 -3.41 2.21
N LYS A 5 2.76 -3.09 3.48
CA LYS A 5 1.63 -2.91 4.38
C LYS A 5 1.56 -1.44 4.73
N MET A 6 0.43 -0.83 4.46
CA MET A 6 0.26 0.61 4.64
C MET A 6 -0.94 0.88 5.50
N VAL A 7 -0.84 1.89 6.35
CA VAL A 7 -1.98 2.39 7.11
C VAL A 7 -2.14 3.86 6.79
N PHE A 8 -3.35 4.24 6.42
CA PHE A 8 -3.69 5.61 6.08
C PHE A 8 -4.73 6.17 7.04
N LYS A 9 -4.62 7.45 7.33
CA LYS A 9 -5.64 8.16 8.07
C LYS A 9 -6.81 8.50 7.14
N ILE A 10 -8.03 8.31 7.62
CA ILE A 10 -9.24 8.68 6.89
C ILE A 10 -9.71 10.05 7.34
N GLU A 11 -9.86 10.95 6.40
CA GLU A 11 -10.47 12.26 6.63
C GLU A 11 -11.94 12.17 6.18
N LYS A 12 -12.85 12.26 7.15
CA LYS A 12 -14.26 11.98 6.90
C LYS A 12 -14.95 12.95 5.93
N GLU A 13 -14.43 14.17 5.86
CA GLU A 13 -14.96 15.17 4.94
C GLU A 13 -14.48 14.99 3.50
N LYS A 14 -13.54 14.09 3.28
CA LYS A 14 -13.02 13.80 1.95
C LYS A 14 -13.77 12.65 1.30
N LYS A 15 -13.94 12.73 0.01
CA LYS A 15 -14.55 11.66 -0.77
C LYS A 15 -13.53 10.62 -1.21
N TYR A 16 -12.31 11.05 -1.47
CA TYR A 16 -11.24 10.19 -1.96
C TYR A 16 -10.03 10.26 -1.06
N LEU A 17 -9.27 9.17 -1.04
CA LEU A 17 -7.99 9.07 -0.35
C LEU A 17 -6.92 8.75 -1.38
N ARG A 18 -5.86 9.54 -1.42
CA ARG A 18 -4.70 9.21 -2.25
C ARG A 18 -3.84 8.18 -1.54
N ILE A 19 -3.61 7.07 -2.22
CA ILE A 19 -2.86 5.94 -1.66
C ILE A 19 -1.55 5.69 -2.38
N LEU A 20 -1.43 6.12 -3.63
CA LEU A 20 -0.19 6.03 -4.41
C LEU A 20 -0.02 7.31 -5.22
N GLY A 21 1.21 7.60 -5.60
CA GLY A 21 1.46 8.67 -6.54
C GLY A 21 0.79 8.39 -7.88
N LYS A 22 0.21 9.41 -8.47
CA LYS A 22 -0.54 9.25 -9.72
C LYS A 22 0.32 8.67 -10.84
N GLU A 23 1.52 9.21 -11.01
CA GLU A 23 2.42 8.76 -12.07
C GLU A 23 2.88 7.33 -11.84
N PHE A 24 3.23 6.99 -10.60
CA PHE A 24 3.62 5.64 -10.26
C PHE A 24 2.50 4.64 -10.57
N ALA A 25 1.28 4.94 -10.14
CA ALA A 25 0.15 4.04 -10.34
C ALA A 25 -0.18 3.86 -11.82
N ASN A 26 -0.13 4.93 -12.59
CA ASN A 26 -0.42 4.86 -14.01
C ASN A 26 0.64 4.09 -14.79
N THR A 27 1.91 4.33 -14.48
CA THR A 27 3.02 3.67 -15.16
C THR A 27 3.07 2.17 -14.85
N ASN A 28 2.77 1.79 -13.61
CA ASN A 28 2.93 0.41 -13.15
C ASN A 28 1.60 -0.29 -12.91
N ASN A 29 0.54 0.16 -13.52
CA ASN A 29 -0.83 -0.30 -13.24
C ASN A 29 -0.96 -1.83 -13.19
N ASN A 30 -0.31 -2.54 -14.11
CA ASN A 30 -0.39 -4.00 -14.19
C ASN A 30 0.84 -4.71 -13.61
N LYS A 31 1.69 -4.00 -12.90
CA LYS A 31 2.90 -4.57 -12.29
C LYS A 31 2.74 -4.87 -10.81
N GLY A 32 1.53 -4.89 -10.35
CA GLY A 32 1.22 -5.20 -8.97
C GLY A 32 -0.27 -5.11 -8.74
N TYR A 33 -0.66 -5.25 -7.49
CA TYR A 33 -2.06 -5.15 -7.12
C TYR A 33 -2.19 -4.68 -5.67
N LEU A 34 -3.37 -4.18 -5.36
CA LEU A 34 -3.74 -3.74 -4.03
C LEU A 34 -4.75 -4.71 -3.43
N ILE A 35 -4.71 -4.86 -2.13
CA ILE A 35 -5.72 -5.60 -1.38
C ILE A 35 -6.32 -4.64 -0.36
N ILE A 36 -7.58 -4.31 -0.56
CA ILE A 36 -8.31 -3.35 0.27
C ILE A 36 -9.64 -3.97 0.66
N GLU A 37 -9.88 -4.13 1.96
CA GLU A 37 -11.11 -4.70 2.48
C GLU A 37 -11.49 -6.01 1.78
N ASN A 38 -10.52 -6.90 1.66
CA ASN A 38 -10.66 -8.22 1.03
C ASN A 38 -10.90 -8.18 -0.49
N ASN A 39 -10.71 -7.03 -1.12
CA ASN A 39 -10.84 -6.91 -2.57
C ASN A 39 -9.47 -6.70 -3.20
N LYS A 40 -9.22 -7.41 -4.29
CA LYS A 40 -8.01 -7.28 -5.07
C LYS A 40 -8.25 -6.27 -6.19
N LEU A 41 -7.41 -5.26 -6.27
CA LEU A 41 -7.51 -4.19 -7.27
C LEU A 41 -6.19 -4.00 -7.98
N ASN A 42 -6.23 -3.52 -9.21
CA ASN A 42 -5.04 -3.03 -9.87
C ASN A 42 -4.49 -1.82 -9.12
N LEU A 43 -3.22 -1.50 -9.35
CA LEU A 43 -2.65 -0.30 -8.75
C LEU A 43 -3.43 0.92 -9.22
N LYS A 44 -3.78 1.77 -8.27
CA LYS A 44 -4.49 3.03 -8.54
C LYS A 44 -4.07 4.08 -7.54
N ASP A 45 -4.20 5.32 -7.93
CA ASP A 45 -3.72 6.42 -7.11
C ASP A 45 -4.68 6.83 -6.00
N LYS A 46 -5.98 6.67 -6.21
CA LYS A 46 -6.99 7.08 -5.23
C LYS A 46 -8.05 6.01 -5.07
N ILE A 47 -8.63 5.97 -3.88
CA ILE A 47 -9.79 5.13 -3.60
C ILE A 47 -10.91 5.98 -3.03
N LEU A 48 -12.14 5.51 -3.23
CA LEU A 48 -13.33 6.13 -2.66
C LEU A 48 -13.45 5.72 -1.20
N ILE A 49 -13.60 6.66 -0.31
CA ILE A 49 -13.66 6.39 1.13
C ILE A 49 -14.97 6.81 1.79
N SER A 50 -15.95 7.21 1.03
CA SER A 50 -17.21 7.70 1.57
C SER A 50 -17.97 6.69 2.41
N ASN A 51 -17.74 5.39 2.19
CA ASN A 51 -18.38 4.32 2.95
C ASN A 51 -17.54 3.79 4.09
N ILE A 52 -16.34 4.31 4.28
CA ILE A 52 -15.44 3.84 5.33
C ILE A 52 -15.70 4.63 6.60
N LYS A 53 -16.08 3.92 7.65
CA LYS A 53 -16.45 4.53 8.92
C LYS A 53 -15.33 4.62 9.93
N SER A 54 -14.29 3.83 9.76
CA SER A 54 -13.16 3.86 10.68
C SER A 54 -12.27 5.07 10.41
N GLU A 55 -11.42 5.40 11.38
CA GLU A 55 -10.50 6.53 11.26
C GLU A 55 -9.25 6.19 10.45
N LYS A 56 -9.00 4.91 10.24
CA LYS A 56 -7.81 4.42 9.53
C LYS A 56 -8.20 3.30 8.59
N ILE A 57 -7.43 3.14 7.52
CA ILE A 57 -7.60 2.03 6.61
C ILE A 57 -6.25 1.35 6.40
N LYS A 58 -6.25 0.03 6.39
CA LYS A 58 -5.07 -0.80 6.13
C LYS A 58 -5.13 -1.30 4.71
N ILE A 59 -4.04 -1.12 3.99
CA ILE A 59 -3.94 -1.52 2.59
C ILE A 59 -2.67 -2.32 2.40
N LYS A 60 -2.78 -3.43 1.68
CA LYS A 60 -1.62 -4.22 1.27
C LYS A 60 -1.38 -4.00 -0.21
N MET A 61 -0.12 -3.95 -0.59
CA MET A 61 0.27 -3.82 -1.98
C MET A 61 1.35 -4.84 -2.28
N ILE A 62 1.17 -5.58 -3.37
CA ILE A 62 2.16 -6.52 -3.86
C ILE A 62 2.71 -5.97 -5.17
N LEU A 63 4.02 -5.79 -5.23
CA LEU A 63 4.69 -5.31 -6.44
C LEU A 63 5.55 -6.39 -7.05
N LYS A 64 5.43 -6.54 -8.36
CA LYS A 64 6.28 -7.46 -9.12
C LYS A 64 7.70 -6.90 -9.19
N ALA A 65 8.67 -7.80 -9.40
CA ALA A 65 10.07 -7.41 -9.45
C ALA A 65 10.40 -6.53 -10.66
N ASN A 66 9.63 -6.62 -11.73
CA ASN A 66 9.91 -5.93 -12.98
C ASN A 66 9.10 -4.65 -13.15
N LEU A 67 9.02 -3.85 -12.10
CA LEU A 67 8.42 -2.53 -12.19
C LEU A 67 9.14 -1.69 -13.24
N TYR A 68 8.37 -0.88 -13.96
CA TYR A 68 8.94 0.03 -14.94
C TYR A 68 9.70 1.17 -14.28
N ASN A 69 9.12 1.74 -13.23
CA ASN A 69 9.73 2.86 -12.53
C ASN A 69 9.12 2.96 -11.13
N LYS A 70 9.98 3.02 -10.12
CA LYS A 70 9.54 3.15 -8.72
C LYS A 70 9.36 4.61 -8.29
N SER A 71 9.68 5.56 -9.14
CA SER A 71 9.57 6.96 -8.79
C SER A 71 8.12 7.36 -8.51
N TYR A 72 7.94 8.31 -7.61
CA TYR A 72 6.64 8.90 -7.28
C TYR A 72 5.67 7.95 -6.59
N MET A 73 6.19 6.84 -6.02
CA MET A 73 5.33 5.80 -5.44
C MET A 73 4.32 6.37 -4.43
N PHE A 74 4.76 7.26 -3.57
CA PHE A 74 3.91 7.84 -2.53
C PHE A 74 3.82 9.36 -2.60
N LYS A 75 4.03 9.91 -3.78
CA LYS A 75 3.93 11.35 -3.95
C LYS A 75 2.53 11.84 -3.58
N ASP A 76 2.47 12.89 -2.76
CA ASP A 76 1.23 13.52 -2.30
C ASP A 76 0.34 12.62 -1.43
N CYS A 77 0.87 11.51 -0.94
CA CYS A 77 0.14 10.63 -0.03
C CYS A 77 0.27 11.15 1.40
N LYS A 78 -0.38 12.25 1.68
CA LYS A 78 -0.24 12.97 2.95
C LYS A 78 -0.82 12.22 4.15
N ASN A 79 -1.72 11.29 3.90
CA ASN A 79 -2.40 10.56 4.96
C ASN A 79 -1.74 9.23 5.30
N LEU A 80 -0.61 8.92 4.68
CA LEU A 80 0.14 7.70 4.99
C LEU A 80 0.75 7.80 6.37
N LEU A 81 0.36 6.89 7.26
CA LEU A 81 0.80 6.88 8.66
C LEU A 81 1.94 5.90 8.92
N THR A 82 1.82 4.70 8.38
CA THR A 82 2.85 3.67 8.55
C THR A 82 3.08 2.94 7.24
N LEU A 83 4.28 2.45 7.10
CA LEU A 83 4.70 1.69 5.94
C LEU A 83 5.64 0.59 6.38
N HIS A 84 5.34 -0.64 6.00
CA HIS A 84 6.19 -1.80 6.24
C HIS A 84 6.41 -2.51 4.92
N VAL A 85 7.67 -2.81 4.62
CA VAL A 85 8.04 -3.41 3.34
C VAL A 85 8.79 -4.70 3.58
N ASP A 86 8.35 -5.77 2.94
CA ASP A 86 9.01 -7.07 2.97
C ASP A 86 9.31 -7.53 1.55
N ASP A 87 10.45 -8.20 1.38
CA ASP A 87 10.70 -8.95 0.17
C ASP A 87 10.06 -10.33 0.32
N ILE A 88 9.32 -10.76 -0.69
CA ILE A 88 8.71 -12.08 -0.73
C ILE A 88 9.08 -12.77 -2.04
N ASP A 89 9.23 -14.09 -2.00
CA ASP A 89 9.43 -14.83 -3.23
C ASP A 89 8.06 -15.18 -3.84
N GLU A 90 8.09 -15.77 -5.05
CA GLU A 90 6.85 -16.08 -5.74
C GLU A 90 6.01 -17.13 -5.03
N THR A 91 6.67 -18.08 -4.39
CA THR A 91 5.99 -19.13 -3.64
C THR A 91 5.25 -18.55 -2.45
N ASP A 92 5.91 -17.67 -1.71
CA ASP A 92 5.30 -16.97 -0.59
C ASP A 92 4.17 -16.09 -1.05
N ASN A 93 4.30 -15.48 -2.21
CA ASN A 93 3.24 -14.66 -2.76
C ASN A 93 1.97 -15.47 -3.04
N ILE A 94 2.12 -16.69 -3.57
CA ILE A 94 0.97 -17.56 -3.82
C ILE A 94 0.30 -17.94 -2.50
N LYS A 95 1.08 -18.34 -1.51
CA LYS A 95 0.57 -18.64 -0.17
C LYS A 95 -0.16 -17.44 0.41
N TYR A 96 0.41 -16.28 0.24
CA TYR A 96 -0.15 -15.04 0.74
C TYR A 96 -1.53 -14.77 0.12
N LEU A 97 -1.66 -14.96 -1.18
CA LEU A 97 -2.94 -14.79 -1.86
C LEU A 97 -4.00 -15.76 -1.36
N ILE A 98 -3.62 -17.02 -1.21
CA ILE A 98 -4.53 -18.06 -0.74
C ILE A 98 -4.95 -17.77 0.71
N ASN A 99 -3.99 -17.48 1.57
CA ASN A 99 -4.25 -17.21 2.97
C ASN A 99 -5.05 -15.94 3.17
N TYR A 100 -4.90 -15.00 2.27
CA TYR A 100 -5.63 -13.74 2.36
C TYR A 100 -7.14 -13.97 2.27
N ASP A 101 -7.57 -14.80 1.34
CA ASP A 101 -8.99 -15.11 1.15
C ASP A 101 -9.58 -15.80 2.36
N ASN A 102 -8.78 -16.57 3.08
CA ASN A 102 -9.21 -17.33 4.24
C ASN A 102 -9.01 -16.60 5.56
N ASN A 103 -8.22 -15.57 5.56
CA ASN A 103 -7.84 -14.84 6.77
C ASN A 103 -8.29 -13.39 6.63
N SER A 104 -9.36 -13.07 7.32
CA SER A 104 -9.93 -11.74 7.27
C SER A 104 -9.10 -10.69 7.99
N LEU A 105 -8.07 -11.08 8.73
CA LEU A 105 -7.23 -10.12 9.44
C LEU A 105 -6.26 -9.50 8.46
N PRO A 106 -6.33 -8.20 8.25
CA PRO A 106 -5.48 -7.56 7.27
C PRO A 106 -4.02 -7.58 7.66
N PHE A 107 -3.71 -7.42 8.93
CA PHE A 107 -2.34 -7.41 9.42
C PHE A 107 -2.24 -8.21 10.69
N ASP A 108 -1.10 -8.85 10.82
CA ASP A 108 -0.71 -9.57 12.00
C ASP A 108 0.59 -8.95 12.47
N ASP A 109 0.48 -7.78 13.08
CA ASP A 109 1.53 -6.80 13.03
C ASP A 109 2.56 -6.87 14.12
N GLU A 110 2.20 -7.35 15.29
CA GLU A 110 3.11 -7.33 16.42
C GLU A 110 4.42 -8.05 16.12
N GLU A 111 4.34 -9.09 15.31
CA GLU A 111 5.50 -9.89 14.96
C GLU A 111 6.52 -9.16 14.13
N ASN A 112 6.10 -8.14 13.44
CA ASN A 112 6.91 -7.47 12.44
C ASN A 112 7.18 -6.02 12.75
N GLN A 113 6.96 -5.59 13.97
CA GLN A 113 7.14 -4.19 14.33
C GLN A 113 8.55 -3.68 14.08
N SER A 114 9.54 -4.55 14.24
CA SER A 114 10.92 -4.16 13.99
C SER A 114 11.20 -3.78 12.54
N ASN A 115 10.33 -4.18 11.64
CA ASN A 115 10.45 -3.90 10.20
C ASN A 115 9.65 -2.68 9.76
N TYR A 116 8.94 -2.03 10.66
CA TYR A 116 8.19 -0.84 10.30
C TYR A 116 9.12 0.33 9.98
N ILE A 117 8.75 1.05 8.95
CA ILE A 117 9.44 2.27 8.56
C ILE A 117 8.77 3.42 9.29
N ASN A 118 9.57 4.25 9.95
CA ASN A 118 9.05 5.39 10.72
C ASN A 118 8.62 6.53 9.79
N ASN A 119 8.05 7.58 10.37
CA ASN A 119 7.56 8.72 9.61
C ASN A 119 8.66 9.43 8.80
N SER A 120 9.88 9.45 9.31
CA SER A 120 11.01 10.05 8.58
C SER A 120 11.31 9.28 7.31
N ALA A 121 11.26 7.94 7.38
CA ALA A 121 11.47 7.10 6.22
C ALA A 121 10.32 7.26 5.23
N ILE A 122 9.09 7.40 5.71
CA ILE A 122 7.95 7.66 4.83
C ILE A 122 8.15 8.97 4.09
N SER A 123 8.57 10.01 4.79
CA SER A 123 8.88 11.29 4.17
C SER A 123 9.98 11.18 3.13
N TYR A 124 10.99 10.36 3.41
CA TYR A 124 12.05 10.10 2.46
C TYR A 124 11.50 9.46 1.18
N TYR A 125 10.66 8.44 1.29
CA TYR A 125 10.04 7.82 0.13
C TYR A 125 9.17 8.79 -0.65
N GLN A 126 8.49 9.69 0.04
CA GLN A 126 7.67 10.70 -0.60
C GLN A 126 8.50 11.77 -1.30
N SER A 127 9.62 12.17 -0.71
CA SER A 127 10.45 13.25 -1.24
C SER A 127 11.39 12.79 -2.35
N GLN A 128 11.85 11.55 -2.32
CA GLN A 128 12.75 11.02 -3.35
C GLN A 128 12.25 11.20 -4.75
N ILE A 129 11.00 11.37 -4.89
CA ILE A 129 10.32 11.28 -6.14
C ILE A 129 9.73 12.61 -6.55
N THR A 130 10.08 13.66 -5.86
CA THR A 130 9.64 15.01 -6.20
C THR A 130 10.67 15.78 -7.02
N LEU A 131 11.73 15.13 -7.43
CA LEU A 131 12.78 15.74 -8.23
C LEU A 131 12.32 16.07 -9.64
#